data_a78578f7520c040dc108ceac6efc00a6
#
_entry.id   a78578f7520c040dc108ceac6efc00a6
#
_cell.length_a   1.000
_cell.length_b   1.000
_cell.length_c   1.000
_cell.angle_alpha   90.00
_cell.angle_beta   90.00
_cell.angle_gamma   90.00
#
_symmetry.space_group_name_H-M   'P 1'
#
loop_
_entity.id
_entity.type
_entity.pdbx_description
1 polymer ?
#
loop_
_entity_poly.entity_id
_entity_poly.type
_entity_poly.pdbx_seq_one_letter_code
_entity_poly.pdbx_strand_id
1 'polypeptide(L)'
;MTDLPGAPADLRRTVGNPRGETDEDHHAFALQARAERCAQAEAIGVTPDFVSRFVEAFYAKIRLNAVLGPIFAAKVTDWGEHMERMKRFWRSILFSSGEYSGNPMRKHVVIPDLGREHFVRWLELFYATLREEGAGDEAMALVGERGRMIAES
;
A
#
# COMPACT_ATOMS: atom_id res chain seq x y z
N MET A 1 -10.56 -54.94 27.82
CA MET A 1 -11.04 -53.91 26.94
C MET A 1 -10.61 -52.56 27.46
N THR A 2 -9.65 -52.00 26.84
CA THR A 2 -9.09 -50.76 27.30
C THR A 2 -9.67 -49.59 26.55
N ASP A 3 -10.14 -48.70 27.28
CA ASP A 3 -10.59 -47.43 26.76
C ASP A 3 -9.40 -46.46 26.77
N LEU A 4 -9.30 -45.63 25.76
CA LEU A 4 -8.25 -44.63 25.66
C LEU A 4 -8.84 -43.25 25.87
N PRO A 5 -9.13 -42.89 27.09
CA PRO A 5 -9.76 -41.64 27.36
C PRO A 5 -8.77 -40.49 27.36
N GLY A 6 -9.19 -39.36 26.96
CA GLY A 6 -8.55 -38.08 27.25
C GLY A 6 -7.50 -37.54 26.32
N ALA A 7 -6.96 -38.35 25.46
CA ALA A 7 -5.92 -37.87 24.56
C ALA A 7 -6.32 -36.69 23.64
N PRO A 8 -7.52 -36.66 23.11
CA PRO A 8 -7.91 -35.54 22.24
C PRO A 8 -8.04 -34.19 22.94
N ALA A 9 -8.39 -34.20 24.23
CA ALA A 9 -8.57 -32.98 24.99
C ALA A 9 -7.24 -32.28 25.25
N ASP A 10 -6.22 -33.07 25.56
CA ASP A 10 -4.89 -32.52 25.82
C ASP A 10 -4.24 -31.95 24.57
N LEU A 11 -4.45 -32.63 23.45
CA LEU A 11 -3.94 -32.13 22.18
C LEU A 11 -4.55 -30.80 21.78
N ARG A 12 -5.83 -30.59 22.09
CA ARG A 12 -6.50 -29.33 21.80
C ARG A 12 -5.94 -28.18 22.61
N ARG A 13 -5.54 -28.42 23.84
CA ARG A 13 -4.93 -27.41 24.68
C ARG A 13 -3.58 -26.96 24.16
N THR A 14 -2.78 -27.91 23.70
CA THR A 14 -1.42 -27.59 23.23
C THR A 14 -1.41 -26.87 21.91
N VAL A 15 -2.46 -27.00 21.10
CA VAL A 15 -2.54 -26.32 19.82
C VAL A 15 -2.97 -24.85 19.97
N GLY A 16 -3.61 -24.50 21.07
CA GLY A 16 -4.25 -23.21 21.25
C GLY A 16 -3.32 -22.00 21.23
N ASN A 17 -2.32 -21.99 22.06
CA ASN A 17 -1.35 -20.88 22.10
C ASN A 17 -0.17 -21.27 22.99
N PRO A 18 0.83 -21.91 22.41
CA PRO A 18 1.96 -22.42 23.20
C PRO A 18 2.81 -21.34 23.85
N ARG A 19 2.68 -20.08 23.45
CA ARG A 19 3.45 -18.95 23.98
C ARG A 19 2.70 -18.14 25.02
N GLY A 20 1.42 -18.42 25.25
CA GLY A 20 0.62 -17.66 26.18
C GLY A 20 0.38 -16.21 25.78
N GLU A 21 0.50 -15.91 24.51
CA GLU A 21 0.30 -14.57 23.99
C GLU A 21 -1.18 -14.15 24.09
N THR A 22 -1.44 -12.89 24.44
CA THR A 22 -2.77 -12.31 24.55
C THR A 22 -3.07 -11.42 23.36
N ASP A 23 -4.32 -10.94 23.25
CA ASP A 23 -4.69 -9.94 22.26
C ASP A 23 -3.90 -8.65 22.45
N GLU A 24 -3.58 -8.29 23.70
CA GLU A 24 -2.75 -7.14 24.01
C GLU A 24 -1.32 -7.31 23.49
N ASP A 25 -0.77 -8.53 23.60
CA ASP A 25 0.56 -8.84 23.07
C ASP A 25 0.58 -8.73 21.55
N HIS A 26 -0.47 -9.22 20.88
CA HIS A 26 -0.59 -9.11 19.43
C HIS A 26 -0.72 -7.65 18.98
N HIS A 27 -1.46 -6.85 19.75
CA HIS A 27 -1.62 -5.42 19.47
C HIS A 27 -0.30 -4.67 19.63
N ALA A 28 0.43 -4.94 20.71
CA ALA A 28 1.73 -4.34 20.96
C ALA A 28 2.73 -4.72 19.87
N PHE A 29 2.73 -5.98 19.43
CA PHE A 29 3.58 -6.43 18.35
C PHE A 29 3.27 -5.69 17.05
N ALA A 30 1.99 -5.50 16.72
CA ALA A 30 1.58 -4.79 15.53
C ALA A 30 2.00 -3.32 15.55
N LEU A 31 1.89 -2.66 16.72
CA LEU A 31 2.34 -1.28 16.87
C LEU A 31 3.85 -1.15 16.71
N GLN A 32 4.60 -2.10 17.24
CA GLN A 32 6.05 -2.11 17.10
C GLN A 32 6.46 -2.32 15.64
N ALA A 33 5.80 -3.23 14.92
CA ALA A 33 6.08 -3.48 13.51
C ALA A 33 5.83 -2.24 12.66
N ARG A 34 4.76 -1.48 12.95
CA ARG A 34 4.47 -0.21 12.29
C ARG A 34 5.54 0.83 12.54
N ALA A 35 5.97 0.95 13.79
CA ALA A 35 7.02 1.89 14.17
C ALA A 35 8.34 1.57 13.45
N GLU A 36 8.69 0.29 13.36
CA GLU A 36 9.89 -0.14 12.66
C GLU A 36 9.82 0.16 11.16
N ARG A 37 8.69 -0.10 10.52
CA ARG A 37 8.51 0.22 9.11
C ARG A 37 8.59 1.71 8.83
N CYS A 38 7.98 2.50 9.68
CA CYS A 38 8.03 3.94 9.58
C CYS A 38 9.46 4.46 9.71
N ALA A 39 10.21 3.94 10.69
CA ALA A 39 11.60 4.31 10.90
C ALA A 39 12.49 3.91 9.73
N GLN A 40 12.29 2.71 9.18
CA GLN A 40 13.04 2.25 8.01
C GLN A 40 12.78 3.12 6.78
N ALA A 41 11.51 3.47 6.56
CA ALA A 41 11.12 4.33 5.45
C ALA A 41 11.71 5.74 5.61
N GLU A 42 11.64 6.31 6.81
CA GLU A 42 12.22 7.62 7.10
C GLU A 42 13.73 7.66 6.87
N ALA A 43 14.42 6.57 7.23
CA ALA A 43 15.87 6.48 7.07
C ALA A 43 16.31 6.62 5.60
N ILE A 44 15.46 6.25 4.66
CA ILE A 44 15.74 6.38 3.22
C ILE A 44 15.01 7.56 2.59
N GLY A 45 14.43 8.44 3.39
CA GLY A 45 13.78 9.65 2.91
C GLY A 45 12.31 9.51 2.55
N VAL A 46 11.70 8.37 2.81
CA VAL A 46 10.28 8.14 2.56
C VAL A 46 9.49 8.47 3.82
N THR A 47 9.05 9.70 3.90
CA THR A 47 8.30 10.25 5.04
C THR A 47 6.85 10.48 4.62
N PRO A 48 5.91 10.68 5.57
CA PRO A 48 4.56 11.11 5.23
C PRO A 48 4.53 12.40 4.40
N ASP A 49 5.43 13.32 4.67
CA ASP A 49 5.54 14.56 3.89
C ASP A 49 5.99 14.28 2.45
N PHE A 50 6.96 13.41 2.26
CA PHE A 50 7.38 12.95 0.93
C PHE A 50 6.21 12.33 0.19
N VAL A 51 5.43 11.46 0.85
CA VAL A 51 4.27 10.80 0.24
C VAL A 51 3.26 11.85 -0.22
N SER A 52 2.97 12.85 0.60
CA SER A 52 2.06 13.95 0.25
C SER A 52 2.51 14.68 -1.01
N ARG A 53 3.77 15.11 -1.04
CA ARG A 53 4.34 15.83 -2.20
C ARG A 53 4.33 14.95 -3.45
N PHE A 54 4.73 13.71 -3.30
CA PHE A 54 4.78 12.75 -4.40
C PHE A 54 3.39 12.52 -5.01
N VAL A 55 2.39 12.25 -4.18
CA VAL A 55 1.03 12.01 -4.65
C VAL A 55 0.49 13.21 -5.40
N GLU A 56 0.67 14.41 -4.86
CA GLU A 56 0.20 15.64 -5.50
C GLU A 56 0.89 15.88 -6.85
N ALA A 57 2.20 15.75 -6.89
CA ALA A 57 2.97 15.94 -8.11
C ALA A 57 2.62 14.90 -9.17
N PHE A 58 2.43 13.65 -8.76
CA PHE A 58 2.10 12.56 -9.65
C PHE A 58 0.75 12.77 -10.32
N TYR A 59 -0.28 13.09 -9.55
CA TYR A 59 -1.61 13.29 -10.12
C TYR A 59 -1.72 14.58 -10.92
N ALA A 60 -0.91 15.60 -10.59
CA ALA A 60 -0.81 16.78 -11.45
C ALA A 60 -0.34 16.40 -12.85
N LYS A 61 0.66 15.51 -12.95
CA LYS A 61 1.14 15.01 -14.25
C LYS A 61 0.10 14.17 -14.96
N ILE A 62 -0.59 13.27 -14.24
CA ILE A 62 -1.65 12.44 -14.81
C ILE A 62 -2.74 13.30 -15.42
N ARG A 63 -3.18 14.34 -14.72
CA ARG A 63 -4.26 15.20 -15.20
C ARG A 63 -3.87 15.96 -16.47
N LEU A 64 -2.60 16.27 -16.66
CA LEU A 64 -2.10 16.94 -17.86
C LEU A 64 -1.72 15.98 -18.97
N ASN A 65 -1.66 14.68 -18.71
CA ASN A 65 -1.29 13.69 -19.71
C ASN A 65 -2.44 13.49 -20.69
N ALA A 66 -2.14 13.53 -22.00
CA ALA A 66 -3.14 13.45 -23.05
C ALA A 66 -3.89 12.10 -23.06
N VAL A 67 -3.23 11.03 -22.61
CA VAL A 67 -3.81 9.68 -22.60
C VAL A 67 -4.54 9.39 -21.29
N LEU A 68 -3.87 9.63 -20.17
CA LEU A 68 -4.42 9.28 -18.85
C LEU A 68 -5.37 10.32 -18.29
N GLY A 69 -5.16 11.59 -18.61
CA GLY A 69 -5.98 12.67 -18.09
C GLY A 69 -7.48 12.47 -18.31
N PRO A 70 -7.92 12.21 -19.55
CA PRO A 70 -9.34 11.95 -19.81
C PRO A 70 -9.91 10.74 -19.09
N ILE A 71 -9.12 9.67 -18.94
CA ILE A 71 -9.55 8.45 -18.23
C ILE A 71 -9.84 8.76 -16.77
N PHE A 72 -8.92 9.47 -16.10
CA PHE A 72 -9.09 9.84 -14.70
C PHE A 72 -10.19 10.88 -14.54
N ALA A 73 -10.29 11.85 -15.43
CA ALA A 73 -11.34 12.88 -15.37
C ALA A 73 -12.74 12.28 -15.44
N ALA A 74 -12.91 11.19 -16.19
CA ALA A 74 -14.19 10.50 -16.28
C ALA A 74 -14.58 9.77 -14.98
N LYS A 75 -13.63 9.45 -14.13
CA LYS A 75 -13.86 8.66 -12.91
C LYS A 75 -13.75 9.46 -11.62
N VAL A 76 -12.93 10.49 -11.60
CA VAL A 76 -12.68 11.28 -10.39
C VAL A 76 -13.58 12.52 -10.43
N THR A 77 -14.55 12.57 -9.53
CA THR A 77 -15.47 13.71 -9.42
C THR A 77 -14.97 14.77 -8.45
N ASP A 78 -14.23 14.37 -7.43
CA ASP A 78 -13.66 15.27 -6.43
C ASP A 78 -12.17 14.96 -6.28
N TRP A 79 -11.34 15.81 -6.87
CA TRP A 79 -9.90 15.61 -6.85
C TRP A 79 -9.29 15.80 -5.46
N GLY A 80 -9.83 16.70 -4.66
CA GLY A 80 -9.36 16.89 -3.29
C GLY A 80 -9.53 15.63 -2.46
N GLU A 81 -10.71 15.03 -2.51
CA GLU A 81 -10.99 13.77 -1.82
C GLU A 81 -10.15 12.62 -2.35
N HIS A 82 -10.01 12.53 -3.69
CA HIS A 82 -9.19 11.50 -4.31
C HIS A 82 -7.74 11.59 -3.87
N MET A 83 -7.19 12.79 -3.82
CA MET A 83 -5.81 13.01 -3.37
C MET A 83 -5.61 12.56 -1.93
N GLU A 84 -6.52 12.93 -1.04
CA GLU A 84 -6.45 12.51 0.37
C GLU A 84 -6.55 10.99 0.51
N ARG A 85 -7.41 10.37 -0.29
CA ARG A 85 -7.55 8.91 -0.31
C ARG A 85 -6.26 8.23 -0.77
N MET A 86 -5.62 8.77 -1.80
CA MET A 86 -4.37 8.20 -2.31
C MET A 86 -3.21 8.39 -1.35
N LYS A 87 -3.17 9.50 -0.64
CA LYS A 87 -2.17 9.70 0.42
C LYS A 87 -2.33 8.67 1.53
N ARG A 88 -3.57 8.41 1.97
CA ARG A 88 -3.84 7.36 2.97
C ARG A 88 -3.47 5.98 2.45
N PHE A 89 -3.78 5.69 1.20
CA PHE A 89 -3.43 4.42 0.56
C PHE A 89 -1.92 4.19 0.59
N TRP A 90 -1.13 5.17 0.16
CA TRP A 90 0.32 5.04 0.13
C TRP A 90 0.92 4.95 1.54
N ARG A 91 0.40 5.70 2.50
CA ARG A 91 0.85 5.57 3.89
C ARG A 91 0.54 4.17 4.45
N SER A 92 -0.60 3.61 4.09
CA SER A 92 -0.94 2.24 4.53
C SER A 92 0.01 1.21 3.96
N ILE A 93 0.39 1.32 2.70
CA ILE A 93 1.33 0.40 2.06
C ILE A 93 2.75 0.57 2.62
N LEU A 94 3.21 1.80 2.74
CA LEU A 94 4.62 2.08 3.08
C LEU A 94 4.89 2.02 4.57
N PHE A 95 3.93 2.42 5.40
CA PHE A 95 4.12 2.54 6.85
C PHE A 95 3.23 1.61 7.67
N SER A 96 2.39 0.81 7.02
CA SER A 96 1.39 -0.03 7.70
C SER A 96 0.46 0.78 8.63
N SER A 97 0.06 1.98 8.18
CA SER A 97 -0.74 2.88 9.00
C SER A 97 -2.17 2.39 9.26
N GLY A 98 -2.68 1.52 8.40
CA GLY A 98 -4.06 1.02 8.54
C GLY A 98 -5.14 2.02 8.14
N GLU A 99 -4.77 3.17 7.58
CA GLU A 99 -5.71 4.24 7.23
C GLU A 99 -6.57 3.93 6.01
N TYR A 100 -6.14 2.99 5.18
CA TYR A 100 -6.85 2.62 3.96
C TYR A 100 -7.19 1.14 3.97
N SER A 101 -8.44 0.84 3.68
CA SER A 101 -8.91 -0.51 3.42
C SER A 101 -9.59 -0.51 2.06
N GLY A 102 -9.31 -1.50 1.25
CA GLY A 102 -9.89 -1.59 -0.09
C GLY A 102 -8.91 -2.17 -1.08
N ASN A 103 -9.38 -2.36 -2.29
CA ASN A 103 -8.59 -2.92 -3.37
C ASN A 103 -8.66 -2.01 -4.58
N PRO A 104 -7.65 -1.15 -4.81
CA PRO A 104 -7.65 -0.26 -5.97
C PRO A 104 -7.65 -1.01 -7.30
N MET A 105 -7.18 -2.25 -7.32
CA MET A 105 -7.15 -3.07 -8.53
C MET A 105 -8.56 -3.43 -9.01
N ARG A 106 -9.48 -3.65 -8.09
CA ARG A 106 -10.90 -3.88 -8.44
C ARG A 106 -11.48 -2.69 -9.19
N LYS A 107 -11.10 -1.49 -8.81
CA LYS A 107 -11.58 -0.27 -9.48
C LYS A 107 -11.03 -0.16 -10.89
N HIS A 108 -9.79 -0.60 -11.12
CA HIS A 108 -9.18 -0.59 -12.45
C HIS A 108 -9.89 -1.56 -13.40
N VAL A 109 -10.30 -2.73 -12.92
CA VAL A 109 -10.97 -3.74 -13.74
C VAL A 109 -12.29 -3.23 -14.32
N VAL A 110 -12.98 -2.34 -13.60
CA VAL A 110 -14.27 -1.80 -14.05
C VAL A 110 -14.14 -0.59 -14.98
N ILE A 111 -12.93 -0.11 -15.27
CA ILE A 111 -12.71 0.98 -16.22
C ILE A 111 -12.62 0.38 -17.62
N PRO A 112 -13.55 0.72 -18.53
CA PRO A 112 -13.51 0.19 -19.88
C PRO A 112 -12.30 0.74 -20.66
N ASP A 113 -11.80 -0.04 -21.60
CA ASP A 113 -10.71 0.32 -22.51
C ASP A 113 -9.36 0.56 -21.83
N LEU A 114 -9.20 0.12 -20.59
CA LEU A 114 -7.93 0.24 -19.89
C LEU A 114 -6.99 -0.89 -20.34
N GLY A 115 -6.01 -0.55 -21.14
CA GLY A 115 -5.05 -1.49 -21.71
C GLY A 115 -3.68 -1.41 -21.06
N ARG A 116 -2.80 -2.31 -21.48
CA ARG A 116 -1.44 -2.38 -20.97
C ARG A 116 -0.67 -1.07 -21.15
N GLU A 117 -0.85 -0.41 -22.29
CA GLU A 117 -0.18 0.85 -22.61
C GLU A 117 -0.53 1.97 -21.61
N HIS A 118 -1.72 1.94 -21.03
CA HIS A 118 -2.13 2.89 -20.01
C HIS A 118 -1.34 2.67 -18.72
N PHE A 119 -1.15 1.42 -18.32
CA PHE A 119 -0.36 1.09 -17.13
C PHE A 119 1.12 1.39 -17.32
N VAL A 120 1.64 1.17 -18.52
CA VAL A 120 3.03 1.52 -18.85
C VAL A 120 3.23 3.02 -18.73
N ARG A 121 2.31 3.82 -19.29
CA ARG A 121 2.37 5.28 -19.21
C ARG A 121 2.26 5.76 -17.76
N TRP A 122 1.34 5.18 -17.02
CA TRP A 122 1.18 5.47 -15.60
C TRP A 122 2.48 5.23 -14.84
N LEU A 123 3.12 4.11 -15.09
CA LEU A 123 4.37 3.74 -14.42
C LEU A 123 5.54 4.64 -14.80
N GLU A 124 5.62 5.05 -16.07
CA GLU A 124 6.63 6.02 -16.52
C GLU A 124 6.50 7.35 -15.77
N LEU A 125 5.28 7.86 -15.64
CA LEU A 125 5.03 9.09 -14.89
C LEU A 125 5.31 8.90 -13.41
N PHE A 126 5.03 7.73 -12.89
CA PHE A 126 5.29 7.38 -11.50
C PHE A 126 6.78 7.47 -11.17
N TYR A 127 7.62 6.82 -11.97
CA TYR A 127 9.07 6.86 -11.77
C TYR A 127 9.64 8.26 -12.00
N ALA A 128 9.16 8.97 -12.99
CA ALA A 128 9.59 10.34 -13.26
C ALA A 128 9.31 11.24 -12.06
N THR A 129 8.13 11.11 -11.47
CA THR A 129 7.75 11.89 -10.30
C THR A 129 8.61 11.58 -9.08
N LEU A 130 8.91 10.30 -8.85
CA LEU A 130 9.80 9.92 -7.76
C LEU A 130 11.17 10.59 -7.89
N ARG A 131 11.74 10.60 -9.08
CA ARG A 131 13.02 11.26 -9.34
C ARG A 131 12.95 12.76 -9.11
N GLU A 132 11.91 13.40 -9.62
CA GLU A 132 11.74 14.84 -9.48
C GLU A 132 11.55 15.27 -8.02
N GLU A 133 10.91 14.42 -7.21
CA GLU A 133 10.73 14.69 -5.79
C GLU A 133 11.95 14.33 -4.95
N GLY A 134 13.05 13.97 -5.58
CA GLY A 134 14.31 13.76 -4.91
C GLY A 134 14.52 12.38 -4.31
N ALA A 135 13.79 11.37 -4.77
CA ALA A 135 13.97 10.02 -4.28
C ALA A 135 15.37 9.50 -4.61
N GLY A 136 16.10 9.03 -3.60
CA GLY A 136 17.36 8.33 -3.79
C GLY A 136 17.13 6.90 -4.25
N ASP A 137 18.22 6.16 -4.47
CA ASP A 137 18.12 4.81 -5.01
C ASP A 137 17.28 3.87 -4.16
N GLU A 138 17.39 3.94 -2.84
CA GLU A 138 16.63 3.09 -1.93
C GLU A 138 15.14 3.45 -1.91
N ALA A 139 14.82 4.74 -1.96
CA ALA A 139 13.44 5.20 -2.05
C ALA A 139 12.83 4.81 -3.40
N MET A 140 13.59 4.93 -4.49
CA MET A 140 13.16 4.48 -5.81
C MET A 140 12.87 2.98 -5.82
N ALA A 141 13.71 2.19 -5.17
CA ALA A 141 13.50 0.74 -5.09
C ALA A 141 12.25 0.40 -4.29
N LEU A 142 12.07 1.02 -3.13
CA LEU A 142 10.93 0.73 -2.26
C LEU A 142 9.60 1.18 -2.87
N VAL A 143 9.49 2.46 -3.18
CA VAL A 143 8.22 3.03 -3.67
C VAL A 143 7.96 2.61 -5.11
N GLY A 144 8.99 2.58 -5.93
CA GLY A 144 8.91 2.16 -7.34
C GLY A 144 8.42 0.74 -7.50
N GLU A 145 8.91 -0.18 -6.67
CA GLU A 145 8.46 -1.57 -6.72
C GLU A 145 6.98 -1.70 -6.35
N ARG A 146 6.52 -0.95 -5.36
CA ARG A 146 5.10 -0.94 -5.00
C ARG A 146 4.24 -0.42 -6.14
N GLY A 147 4.68 0.65 -6.79
CA GLY A 147 3.99 1.19 -7.98
C GLY A 147 3.93 0.18 -9.11
N ARG A 148 5.04 -0.51 -9.37
CA ARG A 148 5.10 -1.55 -10.39
C ARG A 148 4.13 -2.69 -10.09
N MET A 149 4.08 -3.15 -8.86
CA MET A 149 3.15 -4.21 -8.44
C MET A 149 1.70 -3.79 -8.64
N ILE A 150 1.36 -2.55 -8.34
CA ILE A 150 0.02 -2.01 -8.55
C ILE A 150 -0.31 -2.00 -10.05
N ALA A 151 0.61 -1.55 -10.88
CA ALA A 151 0.40 -1.46 -12.33
C ALA A 151 0.27 -2.83 -13.00
N GLU A 152 0.97 -3.85 -12.49
CA GLU A 152 1.00 -5.18 -13.09
C GLU A 152 -0.12 -6.11 -12.61
N SER A 153 -0.84 -5.74 -11.57
CA SER A 153 -1.89 -6.63 -11.02
C SER A 153 -3.30 -6.46 -11.61
#